data_fbacea19a100872d8120c190789e8004
#
_entry.id   fbacea19a100872d8120c190789e8004
#
_cell.length_a   1.000
_cell.length_b   1.000
_cell.length_c   1.000
_cell.angle_alpha   90.00
_cell.angle_beta   90.00
_cell.angle_gamma   90.00
#
_symmetry.space_group_name_H-M   'P 1'
#
loop_
_entity.id
_entity.type
_entity.pdbx_description
1 polymer ?
#
loop_
_entity_poly.entity_id
_entity_poly.type
_entity_poly.pdbx_seq_one_letter_code
_entity_poly.pdbx_strand_id
1 'polypeptide(L)'
;YEFLELPLESGINLIYGSNGSGKSTIIESIYYALSGKSFRTTETNNLIRDKHNQLQALIVFHDGKTVKVTKKTNNTAVITQNKGQKKENYTSLVKRFPTCLVENKEFFFTSSNPEQKRSFLNKSLFYVEHQESKKISELKKIISQRSGCLKNKDFNQIKYWDEQLILIEPIITKLNEKICSSLNKQLSSSKVVDVFLEKNPWLRNLAIKYLPGYPENTKFSDSLAQNL
;
A
#
# COMPACT_ATOMS: atom_id res chain seq x y z
N TYR A 1 3.30 25.88 -0.18
CA TYR A 1 3.27 26.72 1.02
C TYR A 1 4.67 26.89 1.55
N GLU A 2 4.98 28.06 2.10
CA GLU A 2 6.18 28.27 2.91
C GLU A 2 5.98 27.75 4.31
N PHE A 3 4.85 28.09 4.86
CA PHE A 3 4.36 27.59 6.14
C PHE A 3 2.84 27.47 6.08
N LEU A 4 2.32 26.43 6.70
CA LEU A 4 0.89 26.22 6.90
C LEU A 4 0.69 25.48 8.21
N GLU A 5 -0.15 26.02 9.06
CA GLU A 5 -0.68 25.33 10.24
C GLU A 5 -2.17 25.13 10.04
N LEU A 6 -2.64 23.90 10.24
CA LEU A 6 -4.02 23.54 10.00
C LEU A 6 -4.52 22.69 11.17
N PRO A 7 -5.42 23.22 11.99
CA PRO A 7 -6.11 22.39 12.98
C PRO A 7 -7.07 21.43 12.28
N LEU A 8 -7.00 20.16 12.64
CA LEU A 8 -7.91 19.12 12.15
C LEU A 8 -8.65 18.53 13.35
N GLU A 9 -9.96 18.37 13.19
CA GLU A 9 -10.81 17.78 14.21
C GLU A 9 -11.00 16.27 13.97
N SER A 10 -11.46 15.56 15.01
CA SER A 10 -11.89 14.18 14.84
C SER A 10 -13.11 14.10 13.92
N GLY A 11 -13.17 13.06 13.08
CA GLY A 11 -14.26 12.87 12.11
C GLY A 11 -13.96 13.46 10.74
N ILE A 12 -14.92 14.18 10.13
CA ILE A 12 -14.82 14.64 8.75
C ILE A 12 -14.28 16.07 8.71
N ASN A 13 -13.16 16.25 8.01
CA ASN A 13 -12.59 17.57 7.73
C ASN A 13 -12.73 17.87 6.24
N LEU A 14 -13.38 18.95 5.89
CA LEU A 14 -13.60 19.39 4.51
C LEU A 14 -12.62 20.49 4.12
N ILE A 15 -11.75 20.20 3.14
CA ILE A 15 -10.81 21.16 2.58
C ILE A 15 -11.34 21.63 1.23
N TYR A 16 -11.73 22.90 1.13
CA TYR A 16 -12.31 23.48 -0.09
C TYR A 16 -11.59 24.76 -0.51
N GLY A 17 -11.78 25.19 -1.75
CA GLY A 17 -11.17 26.38 -2.33
C GLY A 17 -11.02 26.27 -3.85
N SER A 18 -10.53 27.32 -4.51
CA SER A 18 -10.32 27.40 -5.95
C SER A 18 -9.27 26.38 -6.46
N ASN A 19 -9.27 26.11 -7.75
CA ASN A 19 -8.23 25.29 -8.37
C ASN A 19 -6.86 25.98 -8.23
N GLY A 20 -5.83 25.19 -7.95
CA GLY A 20 -4.47 25.73 -7.68
C GLY A 20 -4.23 26.22 -6.26
N SER A 21 -5.23 26.29 -5.37
CA SER A 21 -5.07 26.81 -3.99
C SER A 21 -4.26 25.89 -3.04
N GLY A 22 -3.81 24.73 -3.50
CA GLY A 22 -2.97 23.81 -2.71
C GLY A 22 -3.71 22.76 -1.89
N LYS A 23 -5.03 22.58 -2.06
CA LYS A 23 -5.82 21.57 -1.34
C LYS A 23 -5.19 20.17 -1.38
N SER A 24 -4.85 19.72 -2.59
CA SER A 24 -4.22 18.40 -2.80
C SER A 24 -2.83 18.34 -2.16
N THR A 25 -2.10 19.44 -2.09
CA THR A 25 -0.79 19.52 -1.44
C THR A 25 -0.90 19.31 0.07
N ILE A 26 -1.96 19.82 0.70
CA ILE A 26 -2.25 19.57 2.12
C ILE A 26 -2.47 18.10 2.39
N ILE A 27 -3.38 17.47 1.63
CA ILE A 27 -3.67 16.03 1.77
C ILE A 27 -2.41 15.19 1.47
N GLU A 28 -1.65 15.57 0.44
CA GLU A 28 -0.40 14.90 0.07
C GLU A 28 0.65 15.00 1.18
N SER A 29 0.78 16.14 1.83
CA SER A 29 1.73 16.31 2.94
C SER A 29 1.39 15.44 4.14
N ILE A 30 0.11 15.32 4.50
CA ILE A 30 -0.36 14.44 5.57
C ILE A 30 -0.10 12.97 5.19
N TYR A 31 -0.50 12.57 3.98
CA TYR A 31 -0.31 11.21 3.49
C TYR A 31 1.18 10.84 3.42
N TYR A 32 2.02 11.74 2.91
CA TYR A 32 3.47 11.55 2.85
C TYR A 32 4.08 11.42 4.24
N ALA A 33 3.68 12.27 5.17
CA ALA A 33 4.17 12.23 6.54
C ALA A 33 3.89 10.89 7.24
N LEU A 34 2.73 10.26 6.95
CA LEU A 34 2.31 9.02 7.60
C LEU A 34 2.68 7.75 6.82
N SER A 35 2.83 7.82 5.50
CA SER A 35 3.05 6.63 4.65
C SER A 35 4.43 6.60 3.96
N GLY A 36 5.11 7.73 3.88
CA GLY A 36 6.36 7.88 3.11
C GLY A 36 6.17 7.88 1.60
N LYS A 37 4.95 7.99 1.12
CA LYS A 37 4.60 7.95 -0.30
C LYS A 37 3.80 9.17 -0.71
N SER A 38 4.03 9.65 -1.93
CA SER A 38 3.12 10.57 -2.60
C SER A 38 2.14 9.77 -3.46
N PHE A 39 0.93 10.28 -3.63
CA PHE A 39 -0.04 9.74 -4.58
C PHE A 39 0.03 10.43 -5.94
N ARG A 40 0.81 11.50 -6.06
CA ARG A 40 0.95 12.29 -7.29
C ARG A 40 2.25 11.97 -8.03
N THR A 41 3.32 11.63 -7.31
CA THR A 41 4.64 11.40 -7.89
C THR A 41 5.38 10.28 -7.18
N THR A 42 6.18 9.52 -7.93
CA THR A 42 7.15 8.57 -7.39
C THR A 42 8.46 9.26 -6.95
N GLU A 43 8.73 10.43 -7.55
CA GLU A 43 9.93 11.23 -7.28
C GLU A 43 9.70 12.16 -6.09
N THR A 44 10.11 11.73 -4.91
CA THR A 44 9.87 12.48 -3.66
C THR A 44 10.60 13.82 -3.58
N ASN A 45 11.59 14.06 -4.41
CA ASN A 45 12.22 15.38 -4.52
C ASN A 45 11.25 16.45 -5.06
N ASN A 46 10.29 16.05 -5.91
CA ASN A 46 9.26 16.94 -6.47
C ASN A 46 8.25 17.43 -5.42
N LEU A 47 8.29 16.90 -4.20
CA LEU A 47 7.50 17.40 -3.08
C LEU A 47 8.15 18.62 -2.42
N ILE A 48 9.43 18.86 -2.67
CA ILE A 48 10.16 20.01 -2.15
C ILE A 48 9.82 21.21 -3.03
N ARG A 49 9.45 22.30 -2.42
CA ARG A 49 9.14 23.55 -3.13
C ARG A 49 10.36 24.05 -3.91
N ASP A 50 10.14 24.60 -5.09
CA ASP A 50 11.18 25.22 -5.90
C ASP A 50 11.99 26.24 -5.08
N LYS A 51 13.30 26.26 -5.31
CA LYS A 51 14.28 27.12 -4.60
C LYS A 51 14.47 26.77 -3.11
N HIS A 52 13.86 25.68 -2.62
CA HIS A 52 14.10 25.17 -1.28
C HIS A 52 14.88 23.84 -1.35
N ASN A 53 15.59 23.50 -0.30
CA ASN A 53 16.40 22.28 -0.22
C ASN A 53 15.79 21.21 0.70
N GLN A 54 14.64 21.51 1.31
CA GLN A 54 13.96 20.59 2.20
C GLN A 54 12.46 20.85 2.29
N LEU A 55 11.75 19.78 2.66
CA LEU A 55 10.36 19.77 3.07
C LEU A 55 10.28 19.32 4.52
N GLN A 56 9.39 19.92 5.30
CA GLN A 56 9.06 19.46 6.64
C GLN A 56 7.55 19.33 6.79
N ALA A 57 7.11 18.23 7.42
CA ALA A 57 5.73 18.06 7.86
C ALA A 57 5.75 17.65 9.34
N LEU A 58 4.97 18.33 10.15
CA LEU A 58 4.77 18.02 11.57
C LEU A 58 3.29 17.71 11.79
N ILE A 59 3.02 16.54 12.34
CA ILE A 59 1.68 16.14 12.77
C ILE A 59 1.70 16.08 14.30
N VAL A 60 0.77 16.80 14.91
CA VAL A 60 0.53 16.77 16.34
C VAL A 60 -0.80 16.04 16.57
N PHE A 61 -0.78 14.97 17.35
CA PHE A 61 -1.97 14.20 17.69
C PHE A 61 -2.63 14.74 18.96
N HIS A 62 -3.92 14.46 19.15
CA HIS A 62 -4.67 14.92 20.33
C HIS A 62 -4.07 14.42 21.65
N ASP A 63 -3.38 13.27 21.66
CA ASP A 63 -2.68 12.72 22.82
C ASP A 63 -1.30 13.39 23.08
N GLY A 64 -1.00 14.47 22.37
CA GLY A 64 0.26 15.22 22.49
C GLY A 64 1.46 14.56 21.79
N LYS A 65 1.30 13.37 21.20
CA LYS A 65 2.36 12.74 20.43
C LYS A 65 2.60 13.50 19.13
N THR A 66 3.83 13.49 18.65
CA THR A 66 4.20 14.20 17.43
C THR A 66 4.93 13.27 16.46
N VAL A 67 4.68 13.47 15.18
CA VAL A 67 5.44 12.88 14.08
C VAL A 67 5.96 14.00 13.21
N LYS A 68 7.27 14.14 13.12
CA LYS A 68 7.93 15.09 12.24
C LYS A 68 8.67 14.33 11.15
N VAL A 69 8.41 14.69 9.91
CA VAL A 69 9.13 14.20 8.74
C VAL A 69 9.92 15.33 8.14
N THR A 70 11.21 15.11 7.92
CA THR A 70 12.10 16.03 7.21
C THR A 70 12.69 15.32 6.01
N LYS A 71 12.44 15.82 4.82
CA LYS A 71 13.00 15.34 3.55
C LYS A 71 13.89 16.42 2.98
N LYS A 72 15.17 16.13 2.81
CA LYS A 72 16.14 16.98 2.09
C LYS A 72 16.29 16.47 0.65
N THR A 73 16.68 17.37 -0.24
CA THR A 73 16.99 17.02 -1.63
C THR A 73 18.03 15.89 -1.67
N ASN A 74 17.79 14.90 -2.51
CA ASN A 74 18.65 13.71 -2.72
C ASN A 74 18.92 12.83 -1.50
N ASN A 75 18.27 13.08 -0.35
CA ASN A 75 18.44 12.30 0.85
C ASN A 75 17.14 11.50 1.16
N THR A 76 17.29 10.42 1.94
CA THR A 76 16.13 9.74 2.52
C THR A 76 15.44 10.62 3.56
N ALA A 77 14.11 10.48 3.68
CA ALA A 77 13.37 11.20 4.70
C ALA A 77 13.76 10.73 6.11
N VAL A 78 13.92 11.66 7.02
CA VAL A 78 14.15 11.39 8.45
C VAL A 78 12.84 11.60 9.18
N ILE A 79 12.43 10.58 9.94
CA ILE A 79 11.23 10.59 10.75
C ILE A 79 11.64 10.67 12.22
N THR A 80 11.06 11.60 12.93
CA THR A 80 11.27 11.74 14.38
C THR A 80 9.94 11.83 15.09
N GLN A 81 9.88 11.31 16.31
CA GLN A 81 8.72 11.36 17.19
C GLN A 81 9.04 12.14 18.45
N ASN A 82 7.98 12.57 19.15
CA ASN A 82 8.06 13.22 20.45
C ASN A 82 9.10 14.32 20.49
N LYS A 83 8.95 15.31 19.60
CA LYS A 83 9.87 16.48 19.48
C LYS A 83 11.33 16.09 19.18
N GLY A 84 11.52 15.00 18.42
CA GLY A 84 12.86 14.58 17.97
C GLY A 84 13.57 13.56 18.86
N GLN A 85 12.97 13.14 19.97
CA GLN A 85 13.59 12.19 20.91
C GLN A 85 13.76 10.78 20.34
N LYS A 86 12.93 10.37 19.38
CA LYS A 86 12.98 9.03 18.79
C LYS A 86 12.98 9.07 17.29
N LYS A 87 13.98 8.46 16.66
CA LYS A 87 13.95 8.18 15.22
C LYS A 87 13.05 6.97 14.94
N GLU A 88 12.33 7.02 13.83
CA GLU A 88 11.44 5.95 13.41
C GLU A 88 11.60 5.68 11.91
N ASN A 89 11.09 4.53 11.46
CA ASN A 89 10.99 4.19 10.05
C ASN A 89 9.52 4.16 9.60
N TYR A 90 9.27 4.28 8.30
CA TYR A 90 7.92 4.27 7.76
C TYR A 90 7.16 2.96 8.03
N THR A 91 7.85 1.82 8.10
CA THR A 91 7.22 0.53 8.39
C THR A 91 6.55 0.53 9.76
N SER A 92 7.24 1.05 10.78
CA SER A 92 6.71 1.19 12.13
C SER A 92 5.61 2.25 12.21
N LEU A 93 5.82 3.38 11.52
CA LEU A 93 4.85 4.48 11.48
C LEU A 93 3.52 4.06 10.86
N VAL A 94 3.57 3.39 9.71
CA VAL A 94 2.37 2.91 8.98
C VAL A 94 1.59 1.87 9.80
N LYS A 95 2.27 1.02 10.57
CA LYS A 95 1.61 0.08 11.51
C LYS A 95 0.84 0.80 12.60
N ARG A 96 1.37 1.90 13.08
CA ARG A 96 0.79 2.66 14.21
C ARG A 96 -0.29 3.63 13.75
N PHE A 97 -0.14 4.19 12.56
CA PHE A 97 -1.06 5.16 11.96
C PHE A 97 -1.48 4.66 10.56
N PRO A 98 -2.34 3.65 10.49
CA PRO A 98 -2.81 3.13 9.21
C PRO A 98 -3.56 4.23 8.45
N THR A 99 -3.12 4.47 7.21
CA THR A 99 -3.70 5.49 6.34
C THR A 99 -4.28 4.85 5.08
N CYS A 100 -5.52 5.20 4.76
CA CYS A 100 -6.16 4.85 3.50
C CYS A 100 -6.33 6.10 2.65
N LEU A 101 -5.91 6.05 1.40
CA LEU A 101 -6.13 7.09 0.42
C LEU A 101 -7.16 6.59 -0.60
N VAL A 102 -8.23 7.36 -0.78
CA VAL A 102 -9.22 7.14 -1.84
C VAL A 102 -9.12 8.30 -2.82
N GLU A 103 -8.77 8.01 -4.06
CA GLU A 103 -8.68 8.99 -5.14
C GLU A 103 -9.87 8.81 -6.09
N ASN A 104 -10.31 9.90 -6.70
CA ASN A 104 -11.28 9.87 -7.80
C ASN A 104 -10.62 9.44 -9.13
N LYS A 105 -9.68 8.52 -9.07
CA LYS A 105 -9.18 7.82 -10.26
C LYS A 105 -10.10 6.65 -10.48
N GLU A 106 -10.84 6.79 -11.56
CA GLU A 106 -11.91 5.91 -11.99
C GLU A 106 -11.63 4.43 -11.78
N PHE A 107 -12.57 3.75 -11.14
CA PHE A 107 -12.70 2.29 -11.23
C PHE A 107 -11.46 1.47 -10.84
N PHE A 108 -10.87 1.75 -9.69
CA PHE A 108 -9.68 1.03 -9.22
C PHE A 108 -9.77 -0.50 -9.41
N PHE A 109 -10.93 -1.12 -9.11
CA PHE A 109 -11.10 -2.57 -9.24
C PHE A 109 -11.43 -3.03 -10.66
N THR A 110 -11.94 -2.17 -11.53
CA THR A 110 -12.33 -2.53 -12.89
C THR A 110 -11.26 -2.19 -13.92
N SER A 111 -10.62 -1.03 -13.80
CA SER A 111 -9.65 -0.52 -14.77
C SER A 111 -8.19 -0.64 -14.33
N SER A 112 -7.92 -0.87 -13.05
CA SER A 112 -6.54 -1.03 -12.59
C SER A 112 -5.92 -2.35 -13.09
N ASN A 113 -4.62 -2.29 -13.39
CA ASN A 113 -3.88 -3.47 -13.80
C ASN A 113 -3.73 -4.48 -12.63
N PRO A 114 -3.41 -5.76 -12.91
CA PRO A 114 -3.27 -6.80 -11.90
C PRO A 114 -2.25 -6.45 -10.81
N GLU A 115 -1.20 -5.70 -11.14
CA GLU A 115 -0.18 -5.29 -10.18
C GLU A 115 -0.72 -4.30 -9.14
N GLN A 116 -1.55 -3.36 -9.54
CA GLN A 116 -2.20 -2.42 -8.64
C GLN A 116 -3.17 -3.14 -7.69
N LYS A 117 -3.94 -4.12 -8.20
CA LYS A 117 -4.83 -4.97 -7.38
C LYS A 117 -4.04 -5.80 -6.36
N ARG A 118 -2.94 -6.43 -6.78
CA ARG A 118 -2.03 -7.13 -5.86
C ARG A 118 -1.42 -6.19 -4.83
N SER A 119 -1.01 -4.99 -5.24
CA SER A 119 -0.47 -3.99 -4.31
C SER A 119 -1.48 -3.58 -3.24
N PHE A 120 -2.75 -3.45 -3.60
CA PHE A 120 -3.83 -3.17 -2.65
C PHE A 120 -4.00 -4.31 -1.63
N LEU A 121 -4.07 -5.56 -2.09
CA LEU A 121 -4.15 -6.73 -1.20
C LEU A 121 -2.92 -6.84 -0.28
N ASN A 122 -1.73 -6.62 -0.81
CA ASN A 122 -0.50 -6.64 -0.03
C ASN A 122 -0.44 -5.53 1.03
N LYS A 123 -1.02 -4.34 0.76
CA LYS A 123 -1.17 -3.28 1.76
C LYS A 123 -2.17 -3.70 2.85
N SER A 124 -3.29 -4.29 2.45
CA SER A 124 -4.30 -4.79 3.41
C SER A 124 -3.72 -5.85 4.33
N LEU A 125 -2.94 -6.81 3.78
CA LEU A 125 -2.19 -7.79 4.56
C LEU A 125 -1.25 -7.14 5.57
N PHE A 126 -0.52 -6.13 5.16
CA PHE A 126 0.40 -5.42 6.05
C PHE A 126 -0.30 -4.80 7.27
N TYR A 127 -1.54 -4.32 7.10
CA TYR A 127 -2.31 -3.73 8.20
C TYR A 127 -2.96 -4.78 9.11
N VAL A 128 -3.39 -5.91 8.56
CA VAL A 128 -4.15 -6.94 9.30
C VAL A 128 -3.22 -7.98 9.91
N GLU A 129 -2.23 -8.45 9.15
CA GLU A 129 -1.32 -9.55 9.51
C GLU A 129 0.13 -9.09 9.48
N HIS A 130 0.54 -8.32 10.47
CA HIS A 130 1.89 -7.72 10.50
C HIS A 130 3.04 -8.74 10.46
N GLN A 131 2.86 -9.92 11.06
CA GLN A 131 3.90 -10.96 11.07
C GLN A 131 4.09 -11.56 9.69
N GLU A 132 3.01 -11.70 8.94
CA GLU A 132 2.99 -12.31 7.61
C GLU A 132 3.49 -11.37 6.51
N SER A 133 3.59 -10.07 6.77
CA SER A 133 4.14 -9.10 5.81
C SER A 133 5.59 -9.41 5.40
N LYS A 134 6.35 -10.13 6.26
CA LYS A 134 7.69 -10.63 5.94
C LYS A 134 7.66 -11.64 4.79
N LYS A 135 6.63 -12.48 4.71
CA LYS A 135 6.46 -13.47 3.63
C LYS A 135 6.26 -12.83 2.26
N ILE A 136 5.55 -11.70 2.20
CA ILE A 136 5.42 -10.92 0.96
C ILE A 136 6.78 -10.33 0.53
N SER A 137 7.57 -9.86 1.48
CA SER A 137 8.92 -9.34 1.18
C SER A 137 9.86 -10.46 0.71
N GLU A 138 9.75 -11.64 1.32
CA GLU A 138 10.47 -12.85 0.93
C GLU A 138 10.08 -13.27 -0.50
N LEU A 139 8.78 -13.35 -0.81
CA LEU A 139 8.29 -13.63 -2.16
C LEU A 139 8.86 -12.65 -3.20
N LYS A 140 8.81 -11.35 -2.92
CA LYS A 140 9.37 -10.32 -3.83
C LYS A 140 10.86 -10.53 -4.09
N LYS A 141 11.62 -10.89 -3.04
CA LYS A 141 13.05 -11.19 -3.16
C LYS A 141 13.28 -12.41 -4.06
N ILE A 142 12.54 -13.50 -3.83
CA ILE A 142 12.62 -14.74 -4.62
C ILE A 142 12.33 -14.44 -6.10
N ILE A 143 11.22 -13.75 -6.39
CA ILE A 143 10.84 -13.36 -7.77
C ILE A 143 11.93 -12.49 -8.43
N SER A 144 12.49 -11.54 -7.70
CA SER A 144 13.57 -10.67 -8.22
C SER A 144 14.83 -11.45 -8.55
N GLN A 145 15.25 -12.35 -7.68
CA GLN A 145 16.44 -13.19 -7.89
C GLN A 145 16.22 -14.15 -9.08
N ARG A 146 15.09 -14.84 -9.12
CA ARG A 146 14.72 -15.69 -10.25
C ARG A 146 14.73 -14.93 -11.59
N SER A 147 14.14 -13.74 -11.61
CA SER A 147 14.14 -12.89 -12.80
C SER A 147 15.54 -12.47 -13.22
N GLY A 148 16.45 -12.25 -12.28
CA GLY A 148 17.86 -11.99 -12.53
C GLY A 148 18.56 -13.20 -13.17
N CYS A 149 18.34 -14.39 -12.62
CA CYS A 149 18.89 -15.64 -13.15
C CYS A 149 18.38 -15.94 -14.57
N LEU A 150 17.09 -15.71 -14.84
CA LEU A 150 16.52 -15.86 -16.19
C LEU A 150 17.18 -14.91 -17.19
N LYS A 151 17.38 -13.65 -16.83
CA LYS A 151 18.09 -12.66 -17.70
C LYS A 151 19.52 -13.06 -18.00
N ASN A 152 20.21 -13.65 -17.02
CA ASN A 152 21.60 -14.06 -17.12
C ASN A 152 21.76 -15.50 -17.65
N LYS A 153 20.65 -16.21 -17.93
CA LYS A 153 20.63 -17.62 -18.38
C LYS A 153 21.33 -18.58 -17.40
N ASP A 154 21.27 -18.30 -16.11
CA ASP A 154 21.84 -19.16 -15.05
C ASP A 154 20.81 -20.19 -14.60
N PHE A 155 20.70 -21.26 -15.38
CA PHE A 155 19.70 -22.33 -15.18
C PHE A 155 19.89 -23.10 -13.86
N ASN A 156 21.13 -23.19 -13.33
CA ASN A 156 21.38 -23.88 -12.07
C ASN A 156 20.77 -23.13 -10.89
N GLN A 157 20.92 -21.80 -10.86
CA GLN A 157 20.30 -20.99 -9.82
C GLN A 157 18.81 -20.83 -9.98
N ILE A 158 18.27 -20.90 -11.21
CA ILE A 158 16.81 -20.87 -11.45
C ILE A 158 16.11 -22.00 -10.69
N LYS A 159 16.64 -23.24 -10.77
CA LYS A 159 16.06 -24.39 -10.08
C LYS A 159 15.93 -24.15 -8.56
N TYR A 160 16.96 -23.57 -7.95
CA TYR A 160 16.93 -23.22 -6.53
C TYR A 160 15.80 -22.21 -6.22
N TRP A 161 15.67 -21.16 -7.03
CA TRP A 161 14.64 -20.16 -6.82
C TRP A 161 13.23 -20.68 -7.12
N ASP A 162 13.09 -21.62 -8.04
CA ASP A 162 11.82 -22.32 -8.30
C ASP A 162 11.39 -23.16 -7.10
N GLU A 163 12.31 -23.88 -6.47
CA GLU A 163 12.04 -24.61 -5.22
C GLU A 163 11.59 -23.67 -4.10
N GLN A 164 12.24 -22.49 -3.97
CA GLN A 164 11.82 -21.49 -2.99
C GLN A 164 10.43 -20.91 -3.29
N LEU A 165 10.08 -20.71 -4.57
CA LEU A 165 8.73 -20.28 -4.97
C LEU A 165 7.67 -21.34 -4.63
N ILE A 166 7.95 -22.61 -4.89
CA ILE A 166 7.05 -23.73 -4.58
C ILE A 166 6.78 -23.82 -3.08
N LEU A 167 7.78 -23.55 -2.25
CA LEU A 167 7.63 -23.56 -0.78
C LEU A 167 6.82 -22.38 -0.25
N ILE A 168 6.97 -21.19 -0.82
CA ILE A 168 6.30 -19.98 -0.32
C ILE A 168 4.89 -19.80 -0.89
N GLU A 169 4.60 -20.33 -2.08
CA GLU A 169 3.33 -20.15 -2.78
C GLU A 169 2.11 -20.53 -1.93
N PRO A 170 2.01 -21.73 -1.31
CA PRO A 170 0.82 -22.10 -0.53
C PRO A 170 0.59 -21.19 0.68
N ILE A 171 1.65 -20.61 1.24
CA ILE A 171 1.56 -19.65 2.33
C ILE A 171 0.92 -18.36 1.81
N ILE A 172 1.37 -17.86 0.68
CA ILE A 172 0.86 -16.62 0.07
C ILE A 172 -0.59 -16.81 -0.40
N THR A 173 -0.90 -17.93 -1.02
CA THR A 173 -2.28 -18.27 -1.43
C THR A 173 -3.22 -18.28 -0.25
N LYS A 174 -2.89 -18.98 0.84
CA LYS A 174 -3.70 -19.01 2.06
C LYS A 174 -3.90 -17.62 2.69
N LEU A 175 -2.87 -16.77 2.67
CA LEU A 175 -2.96 -15.40 3.16
C LEU A 175 -3.93 -14.55 2.32
N ASN A 176 -3.85 -14.65 1.00
CA ASN A 176 -4.73 -13.91 0.10
C ASN A 176 -6.19 -14.40 0.21
N GLU A 177 -6.41 -15.71 0.31
CA GLU A 177 -7.74 -16.29 0.54
C GLU A 177 -8.35 -15.80 1.87
N LYS A 178 -7.56 -15.75 2.94
CA LYS A 178 -7.97 -15.22 4.23
C LYS A 178 -8.43 -13.76 4.14
N ILE A 179 -7.70 -12.93 3.38
CA ILE A 179 -8.10 -11.54 3.16
C ILE A 179 -9.39 -11.46 2.36
N CYS A 180 -9.50 -12.18 1.25
CA CYS A 180 -10.71 -12.18 0.43
C CYS A 180 -11.92 -12.64 1.26
N SER A 181 -11.77 -13.67 2.09
CA SER A 181 -12.79 -14.12 3.01
C SER A 181 -13.19 -13.04 4.04
N SER A 182 -12.20 -12.36 4.63
CA SER A 182 -12.45 -11.27 5.57
C SER A 182 -13.16 -10.09 4.91
N LEU A 183 -12.77 -9.71 3.70
CA LEU A 183 -13.43 -8.65 2.93
C LEU A 183 -14.86 -9.02 2.57
N ASN A 184 -15.11 -10.26 2.12
CA ASN A 184 -16.45 -10.75 1.84
C ASN A 184 -17.34 -10.72 3.09
N LYS A 185 -16.79 -11.11 4.25
CA LYS A 185 -17.52 -11.01 5.53
C LYS A 185 -17.88 -9.55 5.86
N GLN A 186 -16.96 -8.61 5.63
CA GLN A 186 -17.26 -7.18 5.83
C GLN A 186 -18.30 -6.66 4.84
N LEU A 187 -18.25 -7.07 3.58
CA LEU A 187 -19.27 -6.73 2.58
C LEU A 187 -20.64 -7.22 3.02
N SER A 188 -20.74 -8.46 3.51
CA SER A 188 -22.03 -9.06 3.94
C SER A 188 -22.55 -8.54 5.28
N SER A 189 -21.74 -7.89 6.10
CA SER A 189 -22.13 -7.41 7.43
C SER A 189 -22.28 -5.89 7.51
N SER A 190 -22.06 -5.17 6.43
CA SER A 190 -22.04 -3.70 6.41
C SER A 190 -23.41 -3.14 6.04
N LYS A 191 -24.06 -2.45 6.97
CA LYS A 191 -25.31 -1.71 6.70
C LYS A 191 -25.22 -0.71 5.55
N VAL A 192 -24.03 -0.11 5.35
CA VAL A 192 -23.79 0.82 4.22
C VAL A 192 -23.85 0.07 2.90
N VAL A 193 -23.28 -1.15 2.87
CA VAL A 193 -23.32 -2.01 1.68
C VAL A 193 -24.76 -2.48 1.43
N ASP A 194 -25.53 -2.83 2.45
CA ASP A 194 -26.93 -3.23 2.31
C ASP A 194 -27.74 -2.12 1.64
N VAL A 195 -27.68 -0.88 2.15
CA VAL A 195 -28.35 0.29 1.55
C VAL A 195 -27.91 0.54 0.11
N PHE A 196 -26.62 0.31 -0.19
CA PHE A 196 -26.09 0.44 -1.55
C PHE A 196 -26.64 -0.66 -2.48
N LEU A 197 -26.70 -1.91 -2.01
CA LEU A 197 -27.20 -3.05 -2.77
C LEU A 197 -28.72 -2.98 -2.99
N GLU A 198 -29.48 -2.41 -2.07
CA GLU A 198 -30.91 -2.14 -2.26
C GLU A 198 -31.17 -1.22 -3.45
N LYS A 199 -30.32 -0.19 -3.60
CA LYS A 199 -30.37 0.74 -4.74
C LYS A 199 -29.79 0.18 -6.03
N ASN A 200 -28.98 -0.89 -5.94
CA ASN A 200 -28.28 -1.52 -7.06
C ASN A 200 -28.47 -3.05 -7.06
N PRO A 201 -29.68 -3.57 -7.32
CA PRO A 201 -30.00 -4.99 -7.18
C PRO A 201 -29.15 -5.94 -8.05
N TRP A 202 -28.60 -5.42 -9.14
CA TRP A 202 -27.71 -6.18 -10.05
C TRP A 202 -26.35 -6.53 -9.42
N LEU A 203 -25.98 -5.90 -8.29
CA LEU A 203 -24.74 -6.18 -7.54
C LEU A 203 -24.96 -7.16 -6.36
N ARG A 204 -26.13 -7.76 -6.18
CA ARG A 204 -26.45 -8.60 -5.02
C ARG A 204 -25.51 -9.79 -4.81
N ASN A 205 -24.84 -10.25 -5.86
CA ASN A 205 -23.89 -11.36 -5.81
C ASN A 205 -22.43 -10.89 -5.84
N LEU A 206 -22.15 -9.67 -5.40
CA LEU A 206 -20.81 -9.14 -5.36
C LEU A 206 -19.95 -9.96 -4.40
N ALA A 207 -18.88 -10.56 -4.93
CA ALA A 207 -17.91 -11.32 -4.15
C ALA A 207 -16.48 -11.06 -4.64
N ILE A 208 -15.54 -11.11 -3.72
CA ILE A 208 -14.11 -10.99 -4.00
C ILE A 208 -13.53 -12.40 -3.98
N LYS A 209 -12.98 -12.85 -5.12
CA LYS A 209 -12.31 -14.15 -5.24
C LYS A 209 -10.82 -13.93 -5.50
N TYR A 210 -9.97 -14.66 -4.80
CA TYR A 210 -8.54 -14.74 -5.11
C TYR A 210 -8.33 -15.76 -6.22
N LEU A 211 -7.56 -15.40 -7.24
CA LEU A 211 -7.13 -16.27 -8.31
C LEU A 211 -5.60 -16.36 -8.25
N PRO A 212 -5.03 -17.55 -8.03
CA PRO A 212 -3.59 -17.72 -7.84
C PRO A 212 -2.76 -17.46 -9.11
N GLY A 213 -3.39 -17.35 -10.27
CA GLY A 213 -2.71 -17.03 -11.53
C GLY A 213 -2.25 -18.27 -12.32
N TYR A 214 -2.64 -19.46 -11.88
CA TYR A 214 -2.49 -20.72 -12.59
C TYR A 214 -3.82 -21.49 -12.58
N PRO A 215 -4.05 -22.49 -13.50
CA PRO A 215 -5.32 -23.22 -13.56
C PRO A 215 -5.64 -23.94 -12.26
N GLU A 216 -6.92 -23.94 -11.86
CA GLU A 216 -7.39 -24.53 -10.59
C GLU A 216 -7.02 -26.01 -10.41
N ASN A 217 -6.89 -26.77 -11.51
CA ASN A 217 -6.57 -28.21 -11.51
C ASN A 217 -5.08 -28.52 -11.77
N THR A 218 -4.23 -27.49 -11.75
CA THR A 218 -2.79 -27.62 -12.04
C THR A 218 -1.99 -27.33 -10.77
N LYS A 219 -0.97 -28.13 -10.47
CA LYS A 219 -0.05 -27.80 -9.40
C LYS A 219 0.81 -26.60 -9.82
N PHE A 220 1.11 -25.72 -8.88
CA PHE A 220 1.98 -24.57 -9.15
C PHE A 220 3.34 -24.98 -9.73
N SER A 221 3.92 -26.09 -9.24
CA SER A 221 5.17 -26.68 -9.76
C SER A 221 5.11 -26.96 -11.26
N ASP A 222 3.98 -27.52 -11.71
CA ASP A 222 3.81 -27.93 -13.11
C ASP A 222 3.59 -26.69 -14.00
N SER A 223 2.83 -25.72 -13.50
CA SER A 223 2.65 -24.43 -14.18
C SER A 223 3.97 -23.64 -14.28
N LEU A 224 4.82 -23.72 -13.26
CA LEU A 224 6.12 -23.05 -13.27
C LEU A 224 7.07 -23.68 -14.29
N ALA A 225 7.06 -25.02 -14.43
CA ALA A 225 7.88 -25.75 -15.40
C ALA A 225 7.48 -25.46 -16.86
N GLN A 226 6.21 -25.19 -17.13
CA GLN A 226 5.72 -24.83 -18.46
C GLN A 226 6.14 -23.44 -18.94
N ASN A 227 6.61 -22.58 -18.04
CA ASN A 227 6.99 -21.19 -18.31
C ASN A 227 8.52 -20.95 -18.23
N LEU A 228 9.32 -22.00 -18.37
CA LEU A 228 10.77 -21.96 -18.55
C LEU A 228 11.14 -22.03 -20.01
#